data_eb0e6989bc217ab180d99ccbe379ecdd
#
_entry.id   eb0e6989bc217ab180d99ccbe379ecdd
#
_cell.length_a   1.000
_cell.length_b   1.000
_cell.length_c   1.000
_cell.angle_alpha   90.00
_cell.angle_beta   90.00
_cell.angle_gamma   90.00
#
_symmetry.space_group_name_H-M   'P 1'
#
loop_
_entity.id
_entity.type
_entity.pdbx_description
1 polymer ?
#
loop_
_entity_poly.entity_id
_entity_poly.type
_entity_poly.pdbx_seq_one_letter_code
_entity_poly.pdbx_strand_id
1 'polypeptide(L)'
;MTLKDLIAEAHTLVPKISCQSFLENSDNYFVIDVREGTEIAETGSIANAVNIPRGLIEMKLAPTNDNQGLNAYTPIIVYCGGGSRASLAGMTLMELGFKNVQNLEGGYRGWKKFSS
;
A
#
# COMPACT_ATOMS: atom_id res chain seq x y z
N MET A 1 -13.69 -20.12 0.38
CA MET A 1 -12.61 -19.24 0.86
C MET A 1 -13.19 -18.18 1.78
N THR A 2 -12.65 -18.06 2.98
CA THR A 2 -13.07 -17.05 3.94
C THR A 2 -12.24 -15.77 3.77
N LEU A 3 -12.66 -14.68 4.40
CA LEU A 3 -11.86 -13.46 4.43
C LEU A 3 -10.49 -13.72 5.05
N LYS A 4 -10.43 -14.52 6.11
CA LYS A 4 -9.16 -14.89 6.75
C LYS A 4 -8.23 -15.59 5.76
N ASP A 5 -8.78 -16.51 4.96
CA ASP A 5 -7.99 -17.22 3.93
C ASP A 5 -7.47 -16.26 2.86
N LEU A 6 -8.30 -15.33 2.43
CA LEU A 6 -7.92 -14.33 1.43
C LEU A 6 -6.81 -13.43 1.94
N ILE A 7 -6.91 -12.98 3.19
CA ILE A 7 -5.88 -12.15 3.80
C ILE A 7 -4.56 -12.93 3.92
N ALA A 8 -4.63 -14.20 4.32
CA ALA A 8 -3.44 -15.05 4.42
C ALA A 8 -2.76 -15.23 3.07
N GLU A 9 -3.55 -15.42 2.01
CA GLU A 9 -3.01 -15.53 0.65
C GLU A 9 -2.34 -14.22 0.23
N ALA A 10 -2.97 -13.09 0.49
CA ALA A 10 -2.41 -11.78 0.17
C ALA A 10 -1.10 -11.54 0.91
N HIS A 11 -1.02 -11.88 2.20
CA HIS A 11 0.23 -11.76 2.95
C HIS A 11 1.35 -12.63 2.39
N THR A 12 1.00 -13.78 1.83
CA THR A 12 1.98 -14.66 1.19
C THR A 12 2.50 -14.09 -0.12
N LEU A 13 1.61 -13.49 -0.92
CA LEU A 13 1.94 -13.00 -2.26
C LEU A 13 2.63 -11.64 -2.26
N VAL A 14 2.26 -10.75 -1.34
CA VAL A 14 2.78 -9.37 -1.33
C VAL A 14 3.95 -9.28 -0.34
N PRO A 15 5.17 -9.04 -0.85
CA PRO A 15 6.33 -8.92 0.04
C PRO A 15 6.19 -7.73 0.98
N LYS A 16 6.81 -7.83 2.13
CA LYS A 16 6.83 -6.75 3.13
C LYS A 16 8.16 -6.02 3.11
N ILE A 17 8.13 -4.74 3.45
CA ILE A 17 9.33 -3.93 3.63
C ILE A 17 9.28 -3.34 5.04
N SER A 18 10.44 -3.34 5.73
CA SER A 18 10.52 -2.73 7.06
C SER A 18 10.47 -1.21 6.97
N CYS A 19 10.08 -0.57 8.07
CA CYS A 19 10.10 0.89 8.13
C CYS A 19 11.51 1.45 7.91
N GLN A 20 12.53 0.78 8.41
CA GLN A 20 13.92 1.20 8.23
C GLN A 20 14.33 1.17 6.74
N SER A 21 14.06 0.07 6.06
CA SER A 21 14.40 -0.06 4.64
C SER A 21 13.61 0.93 3.78
N PHE A 22 12.35 1.14 4.11
CA PHE A 22 11.53 2.12 3.40
C PHE A 22 12.11 3.53 3.58
N LEU A 23 12.44 3.92 4.81
CA LEU A 23 12.96 5.26 5.07
C LEU A 23 14.25 5.54 4.31
N GLU A 24 15.12 4.54 4.19
CA GLU A 24 16.42 4.70 3.50
C GLU A 24 16.28 5.09 2.04
N ASN A 25 15.16 4.75 1.40
CA ASN A 25 14.94 5.03 -0.02
C ASN A 25 13.54 5.61 -0.28
N SER A 26 12.96 6.31 0.67
CA SER A 26 11.55 6.71 0.60
C SER A 26 11.19 7.52 -0.65
N ASP A 27 12.12 8.34 -1.15
CA ASP A 27 11.89 9.18 -2.34
C ASP A 27 11.78 8.36 -3.64
N ASN A 28 12.21 7.10 -3.61
CA ASN A 28 12.21 6.25 -4.80
C ASN A 28 10.89 5.48 -4.97
N TYR A 29 9.97 5.60 -4.03
CA TYR A 29 8.72 4.84 -4.05
C TYR A 29 7.51 5.72 -4.30
N PHE A 30 6.54 5.16 -5.02
CA PHE A 30 5.19 5.72 -5.05
C PHE A 30 4.43 5.11 -3.88
N VAL A 31 4.04 5.92 -2.91
CA VAL A 31 3.47 5.44 -1.64
C VAL A 31 1.97 5.64 -1.65
N ILE A 32 1.22 4.57 -1.42
CA ILE A 32 -0.24 4.60 -1.40
C ILE A 32 -0.74 4.27 0.00
N ASP A 33 -1.50 5.19 0.58
CA ASP A 33 -2.24 4.97 1.81
C ASP A 33 -3.63 4.47 1.43
N VAL A 34 -3.94 3.21 1.76
CA VAL A 34 -5.22 2.60 1.36
C VAL A 34 -6.30 2.70 2.44
N ARG A 35 -6.05 3.49 3.48
CA ARG A 35 -7.04 3.74 4.53
C ARG A 35 -8.13 4.67 4.02
N GLU A 36 -9.22 4.76 4.79
CA GLU A 36 -10.26 5.74 4.50
C GLU A 36 -9.79 7.16 4.87
N GLY A 37 -10.30 8.16 4.18
CA GLY A 37 -9.91 9.55 4.43
C GLY A 37 -10.15 10.02 5.85
N THR A 38 -11.19 9.49 6.52
CA THR A 38 -11.49 9.81 7.91
C THR A 38 -10.38 9.36 8.86
N GLU A 39 -9.78 8.21 8.59
CA GLU A 39 -8.65 7.72 9.40
C GLU A 39 -7.45 8.65 9.27
N ILE A 40 -7.18 9.11 8.06
CA ILE A 40 -6.08 10.04 7.79
C ILE A 40 -6.32 11.38 8.47
N ALA A 41 -7.56 11.87 8.45
CA ALA A 41 -7.91 13.12 9.10
C ALA A 41 -7.63 13.07 10.61
N GLU A 42 -7.79 11.90 11.23
CA GLU A 42 -7.55 11.73 12.65
C GLU A 42 -6.07 11.55 13.02
N THR A 43 -5.30 10.89 12.17
CA THR A 43 -3.95 10.45 12.54
C THR A 43 -2.83 11.10 11.72
N GLY A 44 -3.16 11.68 10.57
CA GLY A 44 -2.16 12.07 9.59
C GLY A 44 -1.74 10.90 8.72
N SER A 45 -0.75 11.11 7.86
CA SER A 45 -0.25 10.11 6.94
C SER A 45 1.27 10.23 6.81
N ILE A 46 1.88 9.27 6.12
CA ILE A 46 3.30 9.35 5.77
C ILE A 46 3.46 10.46 4.73
N ALA A 47 4.52 11.24 4.85
CA ALA A 47 4.80 12.35 3.93
C ALA A 47 4.84 11.85 2.48
N ASN A 48 4.20 12.59 1.58
CA ASN A 48 4.12 12.30 0.14
C ASN A 48 3.28 11.07 -0.22
N ALA A 49 2.59 10.45 0.74
CA ALA A 49 1.68 9.34 0.42
C ALA A 49 0.45 9.87 -0.31
N VAL A 50 -0.02 9.11 -1.29
CA VAL A 50 -1.25 9.38 -2.01
C VAL A 50 -2.35 8.51 -1.40
N ASN A 51 -3.47 9.12 -1.02
CA ASN A 51 -4.58 8.36 -0.44
C ASN A 51 -5.46 7.79 -1.56
N ILE A 52 -5.45 6.48 -1.68
CA ILE A 52 -6.38 5.77 -2.55
C ILE A 52 -6.98 4.65 -1.71
N PRO A 53 -8.19 4.86 -1.15
CA PRO A 53 -8.82 3.83 -0.31
C PRO A 53 -8.91 2.49 -1.03
N ARG A 54 -8.82 1.40 -0.27
CA ARG A 54 -8.77 0.05 -0.83
C ARG A 54 -9.84 -0.19 -1.90
N GLY A 55 -11.06 0.32 -1.67
CA GLY A 55 -12.18 0.13 -2.59
C GLY A 55 -12.05 0.87 -3.92
N LEU A 56 -11.10 1.79 -4.05
CA LEU A 56 -10.94 2.62 -5.26
C LEU A 56 -9.69 2.27 -6.07
N ILE A 57 -8.91 1.27 -5.65
CA ILE A 57 -7.65 0.92 -6.33
C ILE A 57 -7.89 0.60 -7.80
N GLU A 58 -8.82 -0.31 -8.07
CA GLU A 58 -9.10 -0.73 -9.44
C GLU A 58 -9.58 0.43 -10.30
N MET A 59 -10.44 1.28 -9.73
CA MET A 59 -11.02 2.39 -10.47
C MET A 59 -9.99 3.45 -10.84
N LYS A 60 -9.01 3.67 -9.96
CA LYS A 60 -8.04 4.75 -10.16
C LYS A 60 -6.76 4.32 -10.85
N LEU A 61 -6.37 3.06 -10.70
CA LEU A 61 -5.07 2.59 -11.18
C LEU A 61 -5.13 1.53 -12.26
N ALA A 62 -6.34 1.17 -12.74
CA ALA A 62 -6.46 0.26 -13.86
C ALA A 62 -5.71 0.82 -15.07
N PRO A 63 -5.07 -0.05 -15.90
CA PRO A 63 -4.24 0.42 -17.01
C PRO A 63 -4.95 1.30 -18.04
N THR A 64 -6.29 1.23 -18.10
CA THR A 64 -7.10 2.02 -19.05
C THR A 64 -7.40 3.42 -18.52
N ASN A 65 -7.05 3.72 -17.28
CA ASN A 65 -7.32 5.01 -16.64
C ASN A 65 -6.04 5.83 -16.54
N ASP A 66 -6.19 7.10 -16.14
CA ASP A 66 -5.05 7.90 -15.74
C ASP A 66 -4.54 7.33 -14.40
N ASN A 67 -3.43 6.62 -14.46
CA ASN A 67 -2.88 5.88 -13.32
C ASN A 67 -1.72 6.62 -12.65
N GLN A 68 -1.76 7.92 -12.59
CA GLN A 68 -0.76 8.74 -11.88
C GLN A 68 0.63 8.68 -12.54
N GLY A 69 0.72 8.33 -13.81
CA GLY A 69 2.00 8.19 -14.48
C GLY A 69 2.76 6.92 -14.14
N LEU A 70 2.10 5.96 -13.47
CA LEU A 70 2.73 4.70 -13.08
C LEU A 70 2.89 3.76 -14.27
N ASN A 71 3.91 2.91 -14.22
CA ASN A 71 4.07 1.81 -15.17
C ASN A 71 4.25 0.50 -14.40
N ALA A 72 4.36 -0.61 -15.13
CA ALA A 72 4.41 -1.94 -14.53
C ALA A 72 5.57 -2.13 -13.55
N TYR A 73 6.64 -1.37 -13.70
CA TYR A 73 7.85 -1.54 -12.88
C TYR A 73 8.06 -0.45 -11.83
N THR A 74 7.16 0.52 -11.75
CA THR A 74 7.24 1.57 -10.73
C THR A 74 7.26 0.94 -9.34
N PRO A 75 8.24 1.28 -8.48
CA PRO A 75 8.25 0.75 -7.11
C PRO A 75 7.11 1.35 -6.30
N ILE A 76 6.22 0.49 -5.80
CA ILE A 76 5.03 0.91 -5.06
C ILE A 76 5.08 0.35 -3.64
N ILE A 77 4.84 1.23 -2.67
CA ILE A 77 4.64 0.83 -1.28
C ILE A 77 3.17 1.09 -0.95
N VAL A 78 2.49 0.09 -0.41
CA VAL A 78 1.13 0.25 0.10
C VAL A 78 1.16 0.15 1.62
N TYR A 79 0.29 0.88 2.30
CA TYR A 79 0.12 0.70 3.73
C TYR A 79 -1.32 1.01 4.15
N CYS A 80 -1.71 0.43 5.28
CA CYS A 80 -2.97 0.73 5.96
C CYS A 80 -2.69 0.93 7.45
N GLY A 81 -3.67 0.76 8.31
CA GLY A 81 -3.45 0.88 9.76
C GLY A 81 -2.57 -0.22 10.31
N GLY A 82 -2.82 -1.47 9.96
CA GLY A 82 -2.10 -2.63 10.50
C GLY A 82 -1.57 -3.63 9.50
N GLY A 83 -1.97 -3.57 8.23
CA GLY A 83 -1.39 -4.40 7.18
C GLY A 83 -2.36 -5.22 6.35
N SER A 84 -3.55 -5.58 6.85
CA SER A 84 -4.45 -6.48 6.12
C SER A 84 -5.04 -5.86 4.86
N ARG A 85 -5.56 -4.65 4.95
CA ARG A 85 -6.12 -3.96 3.76
C ARG A 85 -5.03 -3.70 2.72
N ALA A 86 -3.82 -3.37 3.18
CA ALA A 86 -2.69 -3.12 2.29
C ALA A 86 -2.25 -4.38 1.56
N SER A 87 -2.25 -5.54 2.23
CA SER A 87 -1.94 -6.80 1.55
C SER A 87 -2.96 -7.11 0.46
N LEU A 88 -4.25 -6.92 0.74
CA LEU A 88 -5.29 -7.11 -0.26
C LEU A 88 -5.14 -6.13 -1.44
N ALA A 89 -4.84 -4.87 -1.14
CA ALA A 89 -4.60 -3.86 -2.17
C ALA A 89 -3.37 -4.21 -3.02
N GLY A 90 -2.32 -4.68 -2.38
CA GLY A 90 -1.10 -5.10 -3.08
C GLY A 90 -1.37 -6.25 -4.03
N MET A 91 -2.16 -7.23 -3.60
CA MET A 91 -2.55 -8.35 -4.45
C MET A 91 -3.33 -7.86 -5.67
N THR A 92 -4.26 -6.93 -5.47
CA THR A 92 -5.01 -6.31 -6.57
C THR A 92 -4.08 -5.57 -7.54
N LEU A 93 -3.12 -4.82 -7.02
CA LEU A 93 -2.15 -4.12 -7.87
C LEU A 93 -1.34 -5.10 -8.73
N MET A 94 -0.94 -6.22 -8.14
CA MET A 94 -0.25 -7.26 -8.89
C MET A 94 -1.13 -7.83 -10.01
N GLU A 95 -2.41 -8.04 -9.74
CA GLU A 95 -3.37 -8.50 -10.75
C GLU A 95 -3.54 -7.47 -11.87
N LEU A 96 -3.41 -6.18 -11.55
CA LEU A 96 -3.49 -5.10 -12.55
C LEU A 96 -2.20 -4.96 -13.37
N GLY A 97 -1.17 -5.74 -13.06
CA GLY A 97 0.06 -5.76 -13.85
C GLY A 97 1.24 -5.04 -13.22
N PHE A 98 1.10 -4.47 -12.02
CA PHE A 98 2.23 -3.85 -11.33
C PHE A 98 3.13 -4.94 -10.75
N LYS A 99 4.43 -4.85 -10.98
CA LYS A 99 5.37 -5.94 -10.69
C LYS A 99 6.28 -5.66 -9.50
N ASN A 100 6.23 -4.46 -8.94
CA ASN A 100 7.13 -4.07 -7.86
C ASN A 100 6.34 -3.44 -6.72
N VAL A 101 5.57 -4.28 -6.01
CA VAL A 101 4.65 -3.85 -4.94
C VAL A 101 5.08 -4.47 -3.62
N GLN A 102 5.19 -3.66 -2.59
CA GLN A 102 5.51 -4.11 -1.23
C GLN A 102 4.56 -3.48 -0.23
N ASN A 103 4.31 -4.18 0.88
CA ASN A 103 3.47 -3.73 1.98
C ASN A 103 4.37 -3.25 3.13
N LEU A 104 4.14 -2.03 3.61
CA LEU A 104 4.91 -1.50 4.74
C LEU A 104 4.57 -2.29 6.01
N GLU A 105 5.58 -2.97 6.56
CA GLU A 105 5.42 -3.81 7.72
C GLU A 105 4.92 -3.01 8.93
N GLY A 106 3.86 -3.51 9.57
CA GLY A 106 3.24 -2.83 10.71
C GLY A 106 2.29 -1.70 10.34
N GLY A 107 2.22 -1.32 9.07
CA GLY A 107 1.35 -0.26 8.59
C GLY A 107 1.63 1.09 9.23
N TYR A 108 0.62 1.96 9.26
CA TYR A 108 0.79 3.29 9.84
C TYR A 108 1.11 3.24 11.33
N ARG A 109 0.51 2.30 12.06
CA ARG A 109 0.82 2.15 13.49
C ARG A 109 2.29 1.82 13.73
N GLY A 110 2.84 0.93 12.93
CA GLY A 110 4.26 0.59 12.98
C GLY A 110 5.13 1.77 12.60
N TRP A 111 4.74 2.52 11.60
CA TRP A 111 5.45 3.73 11.17
C TRP A 111 5.50 4.78 12.27
N LYS A 112 4.37 5.02 12.96
CA LYS A 112 4.31 6.00 14.05
C LYS A 112 5.25 5.62 15.19
N LYS A 113 5.28 4.35 15.56
CA LYS A 113 6.21 3.85 16.58
C LYS A 113 7.66 4.04 16.15
N PHE A 114 7.95 3.69 14.90
CA PHE A 114 9.30 3.77 14.34
C PHE A 114 9.78 5.23 14.27
N SER A 115 8.90 6.14 13.88
CA SER A 115 9.26 7.55 13.64
C SER A 115 9.16 8.45 14.86
N SER A 116 8.66 7.92 15.98
CA SER A 116 8.49 8.73 17.20
C SER A 116 9.73 8.70 18.11
#